data_611b9d3be0c0dc3ee763fbfca283332d
#
_entry.id   611b9d3be0c0dc3ee763fbfca283332d
#
_cell.length_a   1.000
_cell.length_b   1.000
_cell.length_c   1.000
_cell.angle_alpha   90.00
_cell.angle_beta   90.00
_cell.angle_gamma   90.00
#
_symmetry.space_group_name_H-M   'P 1'
#
loop_
_entity.id
_entity.type
_entity.pdbx_description
1 polymer ?
#
loop_
_entity_poly.entity_id
_entity_poly.type
_entity_poly.pdbx_seq_one_letter_code
_entity_poly.pdbx_strand_id
1 'polypeptide(L)'
;MHSFQGEAREMDSPTGRARAAARATLAAAEQAVPGIQLGLEGVTLVDLFSRRYVAASIEAAFHREFILLAGLVALENNRSVEDAAALATLRAIDRWIAQ
;
A
#
# COMPACT_ATOMS: atom_id res chain seq x y z
N MET A 1 -3.97 23.06 -10.78
CA MET A 1 -4.13 22.53 -12.14
C MET A 1 -3.09 21.51 -12.53
N HIS A 2 -1.89 21.72 -12.14
CA HIS A 2 -0.85 20.71 -12.38
C HIS A 2 -1.16 19.38 -11.72
N SER A 3 -1.75 19.41 -10.54
CA SER A 3 -2.06 18.22 -9.78
C SER A 3 -3.01 17.29 -10.50
N PHE A 4 -3.97 17.86 -11.26
CA PHE A 4 -4.97 17.05 -11.93
C PHE A 4 -4.36 16.18 -13.04
N GLN A 5 -3.53 16.80 -13.90
CA GLN A 5 -2.86 16.05 -14.94
C GLN A 5 -1.80 15.12 -14.40
N GLY A 6 -1.12 15.55 -13.34
CA GLY A 6 -0.12 14.72 -12.67
C GLY A 6 -0.75 13.47 -12.07
N GLU A 7 -1.93 13.59 -11.48
CA GLU A 7 -2.64 12.44 -10.92
C GLU A 7 -3.05 11.46 -12.00
N ALA A 8 -3.53 11.95 -13.15
CA ALA A 8 -3.90 11.06 -14.25
C ALA A 8 -2.70 10.28 -14.78
N ARG A 9 -1.55 10.94 -14.92
CA ARG A 9 -0.34 10.27 -15.36
C ARG A 9 0.14 9.24 -14.34
N GLU A 10 0.04 9.60 -13.07
CA GLU A 10 0.45 8.72 -11.99
C GLU A 10 -0.39 7.45 -11.97
N MET A 11 -1.71 7.59 -12.17
CA MET A 11 -2.61 6.43 -12.19
C MET A 11 -2.35 5.50 -13.37
N ASP A 12 -1.82 6.02 -14.48
CA ASP A 12 -1.51 5.21 -15.64
C ASP A 12 -0.18 4.48 -15.53
N SER A 13 0.68 4.90 -14.60
CA SER A 13 1.96 4.24 -14.39
C SER A 13 1.80 3.03 -13.47
N PRO A 14 2.72 2.05 -13.53
CA PRO A 14 2.67 0.92 -12.59
C PRO A 14 2.70 1.37 -11.13
N THR A 15 3.54 2.36 -10.80
CA THR A 15 3.60 2.89 -9.43
C THR A 15 2.31 3.59 -9.05
N GLY A 16 1.72 4.34 -9.98
CA GLY A 16 0.45 5.02 -9.73
C GLY A 16 -0.70 4.05 -9.50
N ARG A 17 -0.76 2.97 -10.30
CA ARG A 17 -1.77 1.93 -10.12
C ARG A 17 -1.57 1.20 -8.79
N ALA A 18 -0.33 0.93 -8.43
CA ALA A 18 -0.02 0.30 -7.14
C ALA A 18 -0.45 1.19 -5.98
N ARG A 19 -0.19 2.49 -6.08
CA ARG A 19 -0.59 3.45 -5.05
C ARG A 19 -2.10 3.53 -4.91
N ALA A 20 -2.81 3.54 -6.02
CA ALA A 20 -4.28 3.58 -6.01
C ALA A 20 -4.86 2.32 -5.35
N ALA A 21 -4.31 1.15 -5.66
CA ALA A 21 -4.74 -0.10 -5.06
C ALA A 21 -4.46 -0.12 -3.55
N ALA A 22 -3.31 0.37 -3.14
CA ALA A 22 -2.97 0.45 -1.71
C ALA A 22 -3.93 1.38 -0.97
N ARG A 23 -4.24 2.54 -1.53
CA ARG A 23 -5.18 3.49 -0.92
C ARG A 23 -6.58 2.90 -0.79
N ALA A 24 -7.03 2.18 -1.80
CA ALA A 24 -8.34 1.53 -1.75
C ALA A 24 -8.37 0.47 -0.63
N THR A 25 -7.29 -0.28 -0.49
CA THR A 25 -7.17 -1.29 0.56
C THR A 25 -7.19 -0.64 1.95
N LEU A 26 -6.48 0.48 2.11
CA LEU A 26 -6.47 1.20 3.38
C LEU A 26 -7.84 1.74 3.73
N ALA A 27 -8.56 2.28 2.75
CA ALA A 27 -9.90 2.80 2.99
C ALA A 27 -10.85 1.70 3.45
N ALA A 28 -10.76 0.51 2.84
CA ALA A 28 -11.56 -0.63 3.23
C ALA A 28 -11.21 -1.08 4.65
N ALA A 29 -9.93 -1.10 5.00
CA ALA A 29 -9.49 -1.49 6.33
C ALA A 29 -9.97 -0.51 7.40
N GLU A 30 -9.94 0.79 7.11
CA GLU A 30 -10.44 1.80 8.04
C GLU A 30 -11.91 1.61 8.34
N GLN A 31 -12.68 1.22 7.34
CA GLN A 31 -14.11 0.96 7.55
C GLN A 31 -14.34 -0.30 8.40
N ALA A 32 -13.46 -1.27 8.30
CA ALA A 32 -13.60 -2.54 9.01
C ALA A 32 -13.17 -2.45 10.47
N VAL A 33 -12.29 -1.53 10.82
CA VAL A 33 -11.71 -1.43 12.17
C VAL A 33 -11.98 -0.04 12.73
N PRO A 34 -12.98 0.12 13.60
CA PRO A 34 -13.29 1.44 14.17
C PRO A 34 -12.12 2.02 14.96
N GLY A 35 -11.89 3.31 14.80
CA GLY A 35 -10.87 4.02 15.56
C GLY A 35 -9.47 3.98 14.98
N ILE A 36 -9.26 3.21 13.93
CA ILE A 36 -7.96 3.16 13.26
C ILE A 36 -7.88 4.26 12.21
N GLN A 37 -6.70 4.87 12.09
CA GLN A 37 -6.40 5.82 11.03
C GLN A 37 -5.21 5.30 10.26
N LEU A 38 -5.35 5.19 8.96
CA LEU A 38 -4.32 4.63 8.09
C LEU A 38 -3.99 5.62 6.99
N GLY A 39 -2.70 5.83 6.77
CA GLY A 39 -2.22 6.66 5.68
C GLY A 39 -1.16 5.92 4.90
N LEU A 40 -1.12 6.16 3.60
CA LEU A 40 -0.09 5.58 2.75
C LEU A 40 1.13 6.49 2.77
N GLU A 41 2.25 6.01 3.30
CA GLU A 41 3.51 6.73 3.20
C GLU A 41 4.06 6.62 1.78
N GLY A 42 4.01 5.42 1.23
CA GLY A 42 4.47 5.21 -0.14
C GLY A 42 4.36 3.77 -0.59
N VAL A 43 4.42 3.60 -1.89
CA VAL A 43 4.52 2.31 -2.55
C VAL A 43 5.62 2.41 -3.58
N THR A 44 6.47 1.42 -3.64
CA THR A 44 7.54 1.40 -4.63
C THR A 44 7.76 -0.02 -5.16
N LEU A 45 8.27 -0.07 -6.38
CA LEU A 45 8.76 -1.31 -6.97
C LEU A 45 10.25 -1.38 -6.67
N VAL A 46 10.69 -2.49 -6.14
CA VAL A 46 12.08 -2.66 -5.72
C VAL A 46 12.61 -4.01 -6.17
N ASP A 47 13.86 -4.02 -6.62
CA ASP A 47 14.54 -5.24 -7.04
C ASP A 47 15.41 -5.73 -5.90
N LEU A 48 15.09 -6.91 -5.39
CA LEU A 48 15.82 -7.58 -4.32
C LEU A 48 15.97 -9.05 -4.68
N PHE A 49 17.13 -9.61 -4.40
CA PHE A 49 17.38 -11.04 -4.61
C PHE A 49 17.07 -11.48 -6.04
N SER A 50 17.41 -10.64 -7.02
CA SER A 50 17.15 -10.87 -8.45
C SER A 50 15.68 -11.01 -8.78
N ARG A 51 14.78 -10.47 -7.97
CA ARG A 51 13.33 -10.47 -8.17
C ARG A 51 12.79 -9.08 -7.95
N ARG A 52 11.63 -8.83 -8.54
CA ARG A 52 10.94 -7.56 -8.36
C ARG A 52 9.85 -7.71 -7.31
N TYR A 53 9.78 -6.74 -6.40
CA TYR A 53 8.80 -6.73 -5.32
C TYR A 53 8.03 -5.42 -5.35
N VAL A 54 6.84 -5.45 -4.78
CA VAL A 54 6.13 -4.23 -4.40
C VAL A 54 6.29 -4.07 -2.90
N ALA A 55 6.76 -2.90 -2.49
CA ALA A 55 6.91 -2.55 -1.09
C ALA A 55 5.92 -1.42 -0.75
N ALA A 56 5.19 -1.57 0.33
CA ALA A 56 4.25 -0.57 0.81
C ALA A 56 4.62 -0.16 2.22
N SER A 57 4.60 1.15 2.49
CA SER A 57 4.82 1.69 3.82
C SER A 57 3.57 2.44 4.25
N ILE A 58 3.05 2.10 5.42
CA ILE A 58 1.77 2.56 5.93
C ILE A 58 1.99 3.26 7.27
N GLU A 59 1.40 4.44 7.41
CA GLU A 59 1.33 5.12 8.70
C GLU A 59 0.04 4.72 9.38
N ALA A 60 0.13 4.19 10.59
CA ALA A 60 -1.04 3.72 11.32
C ALA A 60 -1.12 4.43 12.67
N ALA A 61 -2.33 4.87 13.04
CA ALA A 61 -2.59 5.50 14.33
C ALA A 61 -3.82 4.87 14.95
N PHE A 62 -3.73 4.56 16.24
CA PHE A 62 -4.82 4.00 17.01
C PHE A 62 -4.61 4.38 18.48
N HIS A 63 -5.57 5.08 19.09
CA HIS A 63 -5.50 5.50 20.49
C HIS A 63 -4.22 6.23 20.85
N ARG A 64 -3.82 7.20 20.07
CA ARG A 64 -2.60 7.99 20.29
C ARG A 64 -1.28 7.27 20.03
N GLU A 65 -1.34 6.01 19.67
CA GLU A 65 -0.16 5.31 19.21
C GLU A 65 0.01 5.55 17.72
N PHE A 66 1.25 5.76 17.31
CA PHE A 66 1.62 5.94 15.92
C PHE A 66 2.70 4.93 15.58
N ILE A 67 2.54 4.23 14.47
CA ILE A 67 3.50 3.23 14.06
C ILE A 67 3.61 3.21 12.53
N LEU A 68 4.79 2.89 12.05
CA LEU A 68 5.01 2.65 10.62
C LEU A 68 5.00 1.15 10.38
N LEU A 69 4.20 0.74 9.40
CA LEU A 69 4.05 -0.65 9.01
C LEU A 69 4.57 -0.82 7.59
N ALA A 70 5.20 -1.95 7.31
CA ALA A 70 5.70 -2.23 5.97
C ALA A 70 5.30 -3.61 5.52
N GLY A 71 4.98 -3.72 4.24
CA GLY A 71 4.69 -5.00 3.59
C GLY A 71 5.49 -5.14 2.30
N LEU A 72 5.85 -6.36 1.97
CA LEU A 72 6.65 -6.66 0.80
C LEU A 72 6.08 -7.91 0.12
N VAL A 73 5.80 -7.81 -1.19
CA VAL A 73 5.22 -8.90 -1.95
C VAL A 73 5.94 -9.02 -3.28
N ALA A 74 6.39 -10.22 -3.62
CA ALA A 74 7.07 -10.47 -4.87
C ALA A 74 6.08 -10.42 -6.05
N LEU A 75 6.52 -9.82 -7.16
CA LEU A 75 5.80 -9.86 -8.43
C LEU A 75 6.18 -11.15 -9.14
N GLU A 76 5.34 -12.17 -8.99
CA GLU A 76 5.56 -13.45 -9.65
C GLU A 76 4.22 -14.09 -10.01
N ASN A 77 4.26 -15.12 -10.84
CA ASN A 77 3.07 -15.88 -11.24
C ASN A 77 1.99 -15.01 -11.88
N ASN A 78 2.40 -14.07 -12.74
CA ASN A 78 1.47 -13.16 -13.44
C ASN A 78 0.65 -12.26 -12.51
N ARG A 79 1.12 -12.09 -11.28
CA ARG A 79 0.45 -11.17 -10.35
C ARG A 79 0.59 -9.74 -10.85
N SER A 80 -0.51 -9.02 -10.86
CA SER A 80 -0.49 -7.61 -11.26
C SER A 80 0.15 -6.75 -10.17
N VAL A 81 0.64 -5.58 -10.57
CA VAL A 81 1.21 -4.62 -9.62
C VAL A 81 0.14 -4.19 -8.60
N GLU A 82 -1.09 -4.03 -9.06
CA GLU A 82 -2.21 -3.65 -8.21
C GLU A 82 -2.49 -4.71 -7.15
N ASP A 83 -2.55 -5.98 -7.56
CA ASP A 83 -2.78 -7.08 -6.62
C ASP A 83 -1.64 -7.19 -5.61
N ALA A 84 -0.40 -7.04 -6.07
CA ALA A 84 0.75 -7.10 -5.19
C ALA A 84 0.73 -5.94 -4.18
N ALA A 85 0.34 -4.75 -4.61
CA ALA A 85 0.26 -3.58 -3.74
C ALA A 85 -0.84 -3.76 -2.69
N ALA A 86 -2.00 -4.26 -3.09
CA ALA A 86 -3.09 -4.54 -2.16
C ALA A 86 -2.66 -5.59 -1.14
N LEU A 87 -2.01 -6.66 -1.59
CA LEU A 87 -1.57 -7.72 -0.70
C LEU A 87 -0.46 -7.25 0.26
N ALA A 88 0.49 -6.45 -0.25
CA ALA A 88 1.55 -5.89 0.60
C ALA A 88 0.95 -5.00 1.69
N THR A 89 -0.04 -4.20 1.32
CA THR A 89 -0.75 -3.33 2.26
C THR A 89 -1.48 -4.16 3.32
N LEU A 90 -2.21 -5.19 2.89
CA LEU A 90 -2.92 -6.07 3.82
C LEU A 90 -1.97 -6.78 4.78
N ARG A 91 -0.85 -7.28 4.29
CA ARG A 91 0.14 -7.95 5.13
C ARG A 91 0.72 -7.01 6.18
N ALA A 92 0.96 -5.76 5.80
CA ALA A 92 1.46 -4.75 6.74
C ALA A 92 0.46 -4.53 7.87
N ILE A 93 -0.82 -4.41 7.52
CA ILE A 93 -1.89 -4.12 8.48
C ILE A 93 -2.22 -5.32 9.35
N ASP A 94 -2.36 -6.50 8.75
CA ASP A 94 -2.78 -7.71 9.45
C ASP A 94 -1.89 -8.03 10.62
N ARG A 95 -0.58 -7.87 10.44
CA ARG A 95 0.37 -8.15 11.49
C ARG A 95 0.14 -7.28 12.72
N TRP A 96 -0.27 -6.04 12.49
CA TRP A 96 -0.53 -5.08 13.56
C TRP A 96 -1.89 -5.33 14.22
N ILE A 97 -2.92 -5.56 13.41
CA ILE A 97 -4.27 -5.78 13.92
C ILE A 97 -4.35 -7.09 14.71
N ALA A 98 -3.60 -8.11 14.30
CA ALA A 98 -3.61 -9.41 14.93
C ALA A 98 -2.97 -9.42 16.32
N GLN A 99 -2.25 -8.37 16.67
CA GLN A 99 -1.71 -8.26 18.01
C GLN A 99 -2.82 -7.83 18.97
#